data_69918ffbf7784329c65a5cb4953c9d5f
#
_entry.id   69918ffbf7784329c65a5cb4953c9d5f
#
_cell.length_a   1.000
_cell.length_b   1.000
_cell.length_c   1.000
_cell.angle_alpha   90.00
_cell.angle_beta   90.00
_cell.angle_gamma   90.00
#
_symmetry.space_group_name_H-M   'P 1'
#
loop_
_entity.id
_entity.type
_entity.pdbx_description
1 polymer ?
#
loop_
_entity_poly.entity_id
_entity_poly.type
_entity_poly.pdbx_seq_one_letter_code
_entity_poly.pdbx_strand_id
1 'polypeptide(L)'
;PSYILYTSGTTGKPKGVQRDTGGYAVALASSMRRIFCLEPGDTMFTTSDIGWVVGHSYIIYAPLINGTTTIMYEGLPIRPDPGIWWKIVAERKVKTMFSSPTAIRVLKKQDPAYMKAHDVSTLQYLFLAGEPLDEPTARWASDSLGVAIVDNYWQTESGWPILSAQPGVEET
;
A
#
# COMPACT_ATOMS: atom_id res chain seq x y z
N PRO A 1 12.72 1.26 -21.71
CA PRO A 1 12.11 0.63 -20.54
C PRO A 1 12.74 1.14 -19.25
N SER A 2 11.96 1.22 -18.17
CA SER A 2 12.45 1.60 -16.85
C SER A 2 13.07 0.42 -16.09
N TYR A 3 12.41 -0.74 -16.14
CA TYR A 3 12.90 -1.98 -15.51
C TYR A 3 12.28 -3.22 -16.14
N ILE A 4 12.81 -4.38 -15.79
CA ILE A 4 12.23 -5.69 -16.06
C ILE A 4 12.07 -6.41 -14.74
N LEU A 5 10.83 -6.82 -14.41
CA LEU A 5 10.51 -7.58 -13.21
C LEU A 5 10.04 -8.98 -13.60
N TYR A 6 10.70 -10.00 -13.07
CA TYR A 6 10.36 -11.38 -13.39
C TYR A 6 9.22 -11.91 -12.50
N THR A 7 8.26 -12.57 -13.12
CA THR A 7 7.19 -13.33 -12.45
C THR A 7 7.41 -14.82 -12.60
N SER A 8 6.81 -15.62 -11.72
CA SER A 8 6.91 -17.10 -11.79
C SER A 8 6.36 -17.70 -13.08
N GLY A 9 5.47 -16.98 -13.77
CA GLY A 9 4.84 -17.44 -15.02
C GLY A 9 3.97 -18.70 -14.85
N THR A 10 2.91 -18.81 -15.63
CA THR A 10 1.99 -19.95 -15.62
C THR A 10 2.58 -21.23 -16.24
N THR A 11 3.67 -21.11 -16.98
CA THR A 11 4.32 -22.22 -17.72
C THR A 11 5.58 -22.76 -17.05
N GLY A 12 5.85 -22.37 -15.78
CA GLY A 12 6.99 -22.83 -15.02
C GLY A 12 8.32 -22.12 -15.33
N LYS A 13 8.41 -21.32 -16.41
CA LYS A 13 9.57 -20.48 -16.68
C LYS A 13 9.29 -19.03 -16.25
N PRO A 14 10.22 -18.37 -15.54
CA PRO A 14 10.06 -16.96 -15.20
C PRO A 14 9.86 -16.10 -16.46
N LYS A 15 8.89 -15.18 -16.40
CA LYS A 15 8.62 -14.21 -17.46
C LYS A 15 9.02 -12.82 -17.03
N GLY A 16 9.86 -12.15 -17.82
CA GLY A 16 10.25 -10.77 -17.59
C GLY A 16 9.17 -9.80 -18.07
N VAL A 17 8.55 -9.10 -17.13
CA VAL A 17 7.61 -8.01 -17.44
C VAL A 17 8.41 -6.74 -17.63
N GLN A 18 8.50 -6.27 -18.87
CA GLN A 18 9.19 -5.04 -19.22
C GLN A 18 8.23 -3.85 -19.03
N ARG A 19 8.70 -2.85 -18.29
CA ARG A 19 7.93 -1.64 -18.01
C ARG A 19 8.44 -0.47 -18.85
N ASP A 20 7.53 0.21 -19.56
CA ASP A 20 7.88 1.47 -20.21
C ASP A 20 8.04 2.61 -19.19
N THR A 21 8.72 3.66 -19.56
CA THR A 21 8.98 4.78 -18.65
C THR A 21 7.83 5.79 -18.63
N GLY A 22 7.36 6.19 -19.81
CA GLY A 22 6.42 7.31 -19.93
C GLY A 22 5.01 6.99 -19.45
N GLY A 23 4.37 5.97 -20.02
CA GLY A 23 3.01 5.58 -19.64
C GLY A 23 2.92 5.14 -18.18
N TYR A 24 3.94 4.42 -17.71
CA TYR A 24 4.01 4.01 -16.31
C TYR A 24 4.10 5.21 -15.35
N ALA A 25 4.95 6.19 -15.64
CA ALA A 25 5.07 7.40 -14.82
C ALA A 25 3.74 8.18 -14.76
N VAL A 26 3.05 8.33 -15.90
CA VAL A 26 1.74 9.00 -15.97
C VAL A 26 0.69 8.24 -15.16
N ALA A 27 0.62 6.91 -15.30
CA ALA A 27 -0.31 6.08 -14.55
C ALA A 27 -0.08 6.17 -13.04
N LEU A 28 1.18 6.11 -12.61
CA LEU A 28 1.55 6.24 -11.20
C LEU A 28 1.19 7.63 -10.65
N ALA A 29 1.56 8.70 -11.33
CA ALA A 29 1.22 10.07 -10.91
C ALA A 29 -0.29 10.27 -10.78
N SER A 30 -1.07 9.77 -11.75
CA SER A 30 -2.53 9.83 -11.71
C SER A 30 -3.09 9.04 -10.52
N SER A 31 -2.57 7.83 -10.28
CA SER A 31 -3.07 6.97 -9.20
C SER A 31 -2.81 7.54 -7.80
N MET A 32 -1.72 8.27 -7.59
CA MET A 32 -1.39 8.86 -6.30
C MET A 32 -2.50 9.81 -5.82
N ARG A 33 -3.05 10.61 -6.71
CA ARG A 33 -4.12 11.57 -6.39
C ARG A 33 -5.50 10.92 -6.40
N ARG A 34 -5.84 10.20 -7.47
CA ARG A 34 -7.19 9.69 -7.70
C ARG A 34 -7.54 8.48 -6.84
N ILE A 35 -6.57 7.59 -6.62
CA ILE A 35 -6.77 6.34 -5.86
C ILE A 35 -6.25 6.52 -4.43
N PHE A 36 -4.98 6.85 -4.26
CA PHE A 36 -4.34 6.89 -2.93
C PHE A 36 -4.55 8.19 -2.15
N CYS A 37 -5.21 9.20 -2.74
CA CYS A 37 -5.60 10.47 -2.10
C CYS A 37 -4.41 11.25 -1.51
N LEU A 38 -3.28 11.23 -2.21
CA LEU A 38 -2.03 11.82 -1.76
C LEU A 38 -1.62 13.01 -2.61
N GLU A 39 -1.30 14.11 -1.93
CA GLU A 39 -0.73 15.33 -2.51
C GLU A 39 0.77 15.42 -2.18
N PRO A 40 1.52 16.29 -2.91
CA PRO A 40 2.91 16.57 -2.56
C PRO A 40 3.07 16.99 -1.10
N GLY A 41 4.03 16.37 -0.41
CA GLY A 41 4.28 16.59 1.01
C GLY A 41 3.56 15.65 1.97
N ASP A 42 2.50 14.95 1.54
CA ASP A 42 1.87 13.89 2.33
C ASP A 42 2.84 12.71 2.54
N THR A 43 2.52 11.84 3.49
CA THR A 43 3.33 10.64 3.77
C THR A 43 2.55 9.37 3.47
N MET A 44 3.18 8.49 2.69
CA MET A 44 2.70 7.14 2.38
C MET A 44 3.57 6.08 3.05
N PHE A 45 2.92 5.07 3.62
CA PHE A 45 3.59 3.89 4.15
C PHE A 45 3.10 2.64 3.44
N THR A 46 3.92 2.13 2.51
CA THR A 46 3.66 0.87 1.80
C THR A 46 4.50 -0.23 2.42
N THR A 47 3.85 -1.27 2.94
CA THR A 47 4.49 -2.33 3.73
C THR A 47 4.91 -3.54 2.89
N SER A 48 4.90 -3.42 1.57
CA SER A 48 5.36 -4.46 0.65
C SER A 48 6.89 -4.53 0.57
N ASP A 49 7.39 -5.63 0.07
CA ASP A 49 8.79 -5.78 -0.30
C ASP A 49 9.08 -5.11 -1.65
N ILE A 50 10.24 -4.46 -1.76
CA ILE A 50 10.67 -3.80 -3.00
C ILE A 50 10.95 -4.76 -4.15
N GLY A 51 11.10 -6.04 -3.88
CA GLY A 51 11.20 -7.10 -4.89
C GLY A 51 9.89 -7.40 -5.63
N TRP A 52 8.75 -6.91 -5.12
CA TRP A 52 7.44 -7.05 -5.76
C TRP A 52 7.05 -5.77 -6.50
N VAL A 53 6.11 -5.90 -7.45
CA VAL A 53 5.61 -4.75 -8.20
C VAL A 53 4.99 -3.67 -7.31
N VAL A 54 4.36 -4.05 -6.22
CA VAL A 54 3.81 -3.08 -5.24
C VAL A 54 4.93 -2.21 -4.67
N GLY A 55 6.06 -2.82 -4.31
CA GLY A 55 7.22 -2.09 -3.82
C GLY A 55 7.80 -1.16 -4.89
N HIS A 56 7.98 -1.64 -6.13
CA HIS A 56 8.43 -0.79 -7.23
C HIS A 56 7.50 0.40 -7.43
N SER A 57 6.21 0.14 -7.58
CA SER A 57 5.23 1.19 -7.88
C SER A 57 5.05 2.17 -6.72
N TYR A 58 4.83 1.69 -5.49
CA TYR A 58 4.29 2.50 -4.39
C TYR A 58 5.20 2.62 -3.15
N ILE A 59 6.41 2.06 -3.18
CA ILE A 59 7.49 2.47 -2.26
C ILE A 59 8.45 3.39 -2.99
N ILE A 60 8.79 3.09 -4.27
CA ILE A 60 9.86 3.79 -4.97
C ILE A 60 9.31 4.86 -5.90
N TYR A 61 8.63 4.46 -6.99
CA TYR A 61 8.40 5.39 -8.11
C TYR A 61 7.25 6.37 -7.89
N ALA A 62 6.06 5.89 -7.54
CA ALA A 62 4.89 6.76 -7.46
C ALA A 62 5.01 7.86 -6.39
N PRO A 63 5.45 7.55 -5.15
CA PRO A 63 5.61 8.60 -4.14
C PRO A 63 6.62 9.67 -4.58
N LEU A 64 7.76 9.27 -5.16
CA LEU A 64 8.79 10.21 -5.59
C LEU A 64 8.33 11.07 -6.77
N ILE A 65 7.63 10.49 -7.74
CA ILE A 65 7.03 11.23 -8.87
C ILE A 65 6.01 12.25 -8.37
N ASN A 66 5.22 11.90 -7.36
CA ASN A 66 4.18 12.78 -6.81
C ASN A 66 4.72 13.82 -5.81
N GLY A 67 5.98 13.72 -5.38
CA GLY A 67 6.52 14.56 -4.31
C GLY A 67 6.02 14.20 -2.91
N THR A 68 5.61 12.95 -2.73
CA THR A 68 5.11 12.37 -1.48
C THR A 68 6.27 11.75 -0.70
N THR A 69 6.28 11.90 0.62
CA THR A 69 7.22 11.18 1.48
C THR A 69 6.88 9.70 1.48
N THR A 70 7.88 8.87 1.19
CA THR A 70 7.74 7.40 1.24
C THR A 70 8.52 6.82 2.40
N ILE A 71 7.99 5.75 2.98
CA ILE A 71 8.64 5.01 4.06
C ILE A 71 9.02 3.63 3.53
N MET A 72 10.31 3.30 3.62
CA MET A 72 10.81 1.96 3.37
C MET A 72 11.16 1.32 4.71
N TYR A 73 10.44 0.27 5.07
CA TYR A 73 10.62 -0.43 6.34
C TYR A 73 11.15 -1.85 6.08
N GLU A 74 12.33 -2.13 6.61
CA GLU A 74 12.93 -3.45 6.58
C GLU A 74 12.57 -4.20 7.87
N GLY A 75 11.54 -5.02 7.82
CA GLY A 75 11.10 -5.79 8.98
C GLY A 75 9.72 -6.41 8.83
N LEU A 76 9.34 -7.17 9.85
CA LEU A 76 8.04 -7.82 9.93
C LEU A 76 7.03 -6.94 10.68
N PRO A 77 5.72 -7.11 10.43
CA PRO A 77 4.68 -6.29 11.07
C PRO A 77 4.62 -6.41 12.61
N ILE A 78 5.21 -7.47 13.15
CA ILE A 78 5.21 -7.79 14.59
C ILE A 78 6.60 -7.81 15.22
N ARG A 79 7.61 -7.30 14.53
CA ARG A 79 9.00 -7.23 15.02
C ARG A 79 9.53 -5.80 14.94
N PRO A 80 10.17 -5.25 15.97
CA PRO A 80 10.50 -5.88 17.28
C PRO A 80 9.31 -6.18 18.18
N ASP A 81 8.17 -5.48 17.98
CA ASP A 81 6.90 -5.70 18.67
C ASP A 81 5.70 -5.41 17.73
N PRO A 82 4.48 -5.85 18.06
CA PRO A 82 3.31 -5.65 17.21
C PRO A 82 2.83 -4.19 17.06
N GLY A 83 3.41 -3.27 17.78
CA GLY A 83 3.12 -1.83 17.69
C GLY A 83 3.96 -1.10 16.66
N ILE A 84 4.98 -1.73 16.11
CA ILE A 84 5.99 -1.05 15.28
C ILE A 84 5.41 -0.29 14.09
N TRP A 85 4.45 -0.86 13.36
CA TRP A 85 3.83 -0.16 12.23
C TRP A 85 2.97 1.01 12.69
N TRP A 86 2.25 0.88 13.79
CA TRP A 86 1.44 1.95 14.37
C TRP A 86 2.30 3.09 14.90
N LYS A 87 3.44 2.76 15.49
CA LYS A 87 4.48 3.72 15.87
C LYS A 87 4.98 4.52 14.65
N ILE A 88 5.30 3.85 13.55
CA ILE A 88 5.72 4.49 12.30
C ILE A 88 4.62 5.41 11.78
N VAL A 89 3.36 4.95 11.75
CA VAL A 89 2.21 5.76 11.34
C VAL A 89 2.12 7.04 12.16
N ALA A 90 2.20 6.93 13.48
CA ALA A 90 2.13 8.06 14.39
C ALA A 90 3.30 9.04 14.22
N GLU A 91 4.54 8.54 14.27
CA GLU A 91 5.75 9.38 14.23
C GLU A 91 5.95 10.07 12.87
N ARG A 92 5.58 9.40 11.77
CA ARG A 92 5.76 9.91 10.41
C ARG A 92 4.52 10.59 9.84
N LYS A 93 3.46 10.71 10.63
CA LYS A 93 2.20 11.34 10.21
C LYS A 93 1.67 10.74 8.90
N VAL A 94 1.63 9.42 8.84
CA VAL A 94 1.18 8.69 7.65
C VAL A 94 -0.28 9.02 7.37
N LYS A 95 -0.58 9.43 6.14
CA LYS A 95 -1.94 9.71 5.68
C LYS A 95 -2.56 8.49 4.99
N THR A 96 -1.77 7.79 4.21
CA THR A 96 -2.22 6.59 3.48
C THR A 96 -1.27 5.44 3.72
N MET A 97 -1.82 4.30 4.13
CA MET A 97 -1.11 3.05 4.28
C MET A 97 -1.53 2.07 3.19
N PHE A 98 -0.57 1.34 2.63
CA PHE A 98 -0.82 0.29 1.65
C PHE A 98 -0.18 -1.02 2.10
N SER A 99 -1.00 -2.07 2.25
CA SER A 99 -0.58 -3.35 2.81
C SER A 99 -1.23 -4.54 2.09
N SER A 100 -1.15 -5.72 2.68
CA SER A 100 -1.83 -6.92 2.24
C SER A 100 -2.82 -7.42 3.28
N PRO A 101 -3.90 -8.10 2.88
CA PRO A 101 -4.82 -8.74 3.80
C PRO A 101 -4.13 -9.68 4.80
N THR A 102 -3.14 -10.46 4.36
CA THR A 102 -2.37 -11.34 5.25
C THR A 102 -1.66 -10.58 6.36
N ALA A 103 -1.02 -9.46 6.06
CA ALA A 103 -0.33 -8.65 7.08
C ALA A 103 -1.34 -8.08 8.11
N ILE A 104 -2.50 -7.62 7.64
CA ILE A 104 -3.56 -7.12 8.52
C ILE A 104 -4.15 -8.25 9.39
N ARG A 105 -4.32 -9.46 8.84
CA ARG A 105 -4.73 -10.64 9.64
C ARG A 105 -3.73 -11.00 10.73
N VAL A 106 -2.44 -10.81 10.48
CA VAL A 106 -1.40 -11.01 11.50
C VAL A 106 -1.53 -9.98 12.61
N LEU A 107 -1.71 -8.71 12.27
CA LEU A 107 -1.89 -7.62 13.24
C LEU A 107 -3.20 -7.76 14.03
N LYS A 108 -4.29 -8.17 13.39
CA LYS A 108 -5.59 -8.45 14.02
C LYS A 108 -5.51 -9.45 15.18
N LYS A 109 -4.57 -10.40 15.11
CA LYS A 109 -4.37 -11.44 16.15
C LYS A 109 -3.56 -10.95 17.34
N GLN A 110 -3.01 -9.74 17.30
CA GLN A 110 -2.21 -9.18 18.36
C GLN A 110 -3.08 -8.48 19.41
N ASP A 111 -2.49 -8.25 20.59
CA ASP A 111 -3.17 -7.47 21.62
C ASP A 111 -3.44 -6.04 21.10
N PRO A 112 -4.72 -5.58 21.13
CA PRO A 112 -5.08 -4.23 20.69
C PRO A 112 -4.35 -3.11 21.43
N ALA A 113 -3.79 -3.37 22.60
CA ALA A 113 -3.01 -2.40 23.35
C ALA A 113 -1.81 -1.88 22.55
N TYR A 114 -1.18 -2.70 21.73
CA TYR A 114 -0.06 -2.29 20.88
C TYR A 114 -0.45 -1.18 19.89
N MET A 115 -1.63 -1.30 19.28
CA MET A 115 -2.11 -0.26 18.36
C MET A 115 -2.56 0.99 19.11
N LYS A 116 -3.31 0.81 20.22
CA LYS A 116 -3.86 1.92 21.02
C LYS A 116 -2.79 2.76 21.72
N ALA A 117 -1.55 2.25 21.84
CA ALA A 117 -0.42 2.98 22.39
C ALA A 117 0.07 4.11 21.45
N HIS A 118 -0.40 4.18 20.21
CA HIS A 118 0.06 5.14 19.22
C HIS A 118 -1.09 5.96 18.64
N ASP A 119 -0.84 7.26 18.41
CA ASP A 119 -1.79 8.16 17.76
C ASP A 119 -1.74 7.97 16.24
N VAL A 120 -2.70 7.19 15.71
CA VAL A 120 -2.84 6.93 14.27
C VAL A 120 -3.86 7.85 13.60
N SER A 121 -4.28 8.94 14.24
CA SER A 121 -5.34 9.85 13.76
C SER A 121 -5.04 10.54 12.42
N THR A 122 -3.78 10.58 11.99
CA THR A 122 -3.40 11.10 10.67
C THR A 122 -3.71 10.13 9.52
N LEU A 123 -3.90 8.85 9.83
CA LEU A 123 -4.24 7.83 8.83
C LEU A 123 -5.68 8.05 8.36
N GLN A 124 -5.88 8.19 7.05
CA GLN A 124 -7.19 8.39 6.44
C GLN A 124 -7.63 7.17 5.61
N TYR A 125 -6.66 6.47 5.02
CA TYR A 125 -6.93 5.35 4.13
C TYR A 125 -6.00 4.17 4.40
N LEU A 126 -6.57 2.97 4.36
CA LEU A 126 -5.81 1.72 4.29
C LEU A 126 -6.18 1.00 3.00
N PHE A 127 -5.22 0.94 2.09
CA PHE A 127 -5.33 0.17 0.84
C PHE A 127 -4.79 -1.23 1.04
N LEU A 128 -5.48 -2.22 0.45
CA LEU A 128 -5.11 -3.63 0.50
C LEU A 128 -5.12 -4.23 -0.89
N ALA A 129 -4.16 -5.08 -1.18
CA ALA A 129 -4.07 -5.80 -2.45
C ALA A 129 -3.26 -7.09 -2.34
N GLY A 130 -3.26 -7.88 -3.42
CA GLY A 130 -2.44 -9.08 -3.60
C GLY A 130 -3.17 -10.38 -3.33
N GLU A 131 -4.26 -10.35 -2.59
CA GLU A 131 -5.13 -11.49 -2.27
C GLU A 131 -6.53 -11.00 -1.91
N PRO A 132 -7.56 -11.86 -1.97
CA PRO A 132 -8.92 -11.45 -1.59
C PRO A 132 -8.99 -10.98 -0.13
N LEU A 133 -9.64 -9.85 0.08
CA LEU A 133 -9.93 -9.33 1.41
C LEU A 133 -11.21 -9.95 1.94
N ASP A 134 -11.12 -10.62 3.07
CA ASP A 134 -12.31 -11.16 3.77
C ASP A 134 -13.03 -10.07 4.58
N GLU A 135 -14.36 -10.14 4.62
CA GLU A 135 -15.19 -9.18 5.34
C GLU A 135 -14.82 -9.03 6.82
N PRO A 136 -14.57 -10.11 7.60
CA PRO A 136 -14.19 -9.97 9.01
C PRO A 136 -12.87 -9.21 9.23
N THR A 137 -11.94 -9.27 8.28
CA THR A 137 -10.68 -8.51 8.34
C THR A 137 -10.90 -7.06 7.95
N ALA A 138 -11.68 -6.80 6.90
CA ALA A 138 -12.05 -5.45 6.49
C ALA A 138 -12.78 -4.69 7.61
N ARG A 139 -13.78 -5.32 8.20
CA ARG A 139 -14.57 -4.76 9.30
C ARG A 139 -13.70 -4.46 10.52
N TRP A 140 -12.89 -5.42 10.95
CA TRP A 140 -11.96 -5.20 12.07
C TRP A 140 -11.02 -4.00 11.81
N ALA A 141 -10.45 -3.91 10.63
CA ALA A 141 -9.54 -2.83 10.28
C ALA A 141 -10.26 -1.47 10.30
N SER A 142 -11.45 -1.39 9.70
CA SER A 142 -12.27 -0.17 9.69
C SER A 142 -12.66 0.25 11.10
N ASP A 143 -13.18 -0.67 11.90
CA ASP A 143 -13.64 -0.38 13.28
C ASP A 143 -12.47 0.01 14.21
N SER A 144 -11.31 -0.63 14.01
CA SER A 144 -10.15 -0.40 14.87
C SER A 144 -9.38 0.87 14.54
N LEU A 145 -9.30 1.23 13.26
CA LEU A 145 -8.52 2.36 12.78
C LEU A 145 -9.38 3.60 12.52
N GLY A 146 -10.69 3.43 12.33
CA GLY A 146 -11.59 4.52 11.98
C GLY A 146 -11.37 5.09 10.57
N VAL A 147 -10.81 4.30 9.66
CA VAL A 147 -10.43 4.74 8.31
C VAL A 147 -11.15 3.96 7.21
N ALA A 148 -11.20 4.53 6.02
CA ALA A 148 -11.68 3.84 4.84
C ALA A 148 -10.73 2.69 4.45
N ILE A 149 -11.29 1.50 4.24
CA ILE A 149 -10.57 0.33 3.73
C ILE A 149 -10.89 0.19 2.25
N VAL A 150 -9.85 0.23 1.42
CA VAL A 150 -9.98 0.13 -0.03
C VAL A 150 -9.25 -1.11 -0.52
N ASP A 151 -10.03 -2.10 -0.96
CA ASP A 151 -9.48 -3.26 -1.65
C ASP A 151 -9.24 -2.90 -3.11
N ASN A 152 -8.09 -3.28 -3.66
CA ASN A 152 -7.80 -3.07 -5.06
C ASN A 152 -7.17 -4.31 -5.71
N TYR A 153 -7.47 -4.49 -6.99
CA TYR A 153 -6.99 -5.60 -7.80
C TYR A 153 -6.04 -5.13 -8.89
N TRP A 154 -4.88 -5.75 -8.96
CA TRP A 154 -3.89 -5.57 -10.00
C TRP A 154 -2.87 -6.71 -10.02
N GLN A 155 -1.97 -6.67 -10.94
CA GLN A 155 -0.93 -7.69 -11.12
C GLN A 155 0.37 -7.04 -11.56
N THR A 156 1.46 -7.81 -11.53
CA THR A 156 2.78 -7.34 -11.97
C THR A 156 2.74 -6.77 -13.38
N GLU A 157 1.96 -7.38 -14.27
CA GLU A 157 1.84 -6.99 -15.66
C GLU A 157 1.19 -5.62 -15.85
N SER A 158 0.26 -5.24 -14.99
CA SER A 158 -0.37 -3.91 -15.06
C SER A 158 0.50 -2.80 -14.46
N GLY A 159 1.20 -3.10 -13.37
CA GLY A 159 2.08 -2.16 -12.68
C GLY A 159 1.36 -1.12 -11.80
N TRP A 160 0.04 -1.07 -11.87
CA TRP A 160 -0.84 -0.20 -11.07
C TRP A 160 -2.24 -0.83 -10.97
N PRO A 161 -3.14 -0.33 -10.09
CA PRO A 161 -4.47 -0.92 -9.90
C PRO A 161 -5.30 -0.95 -11.18
N ILE A 162 -5.82 -2.14 -11.50
CA ILE A 162 -6.77 -2.36 -12.61
C ILE A 162 -8.18 -2.01 -12.14
N LEU A 163 -8.54 -2.47 -10.93
CA LEU A 163 -9.82 -2.19 -10.29
C LEU A 163 -9.55 -1.63 -8.89
N SER A 164 -10.11 -0.47 -8.63
CA SER A 164 -10.05 0.20 -7.31
C SER A 164 -11.17 1.23 -7.21
N ALA A 165 -11.71 1.43 -6.02
CA ALA A 165 -12.38 2.68 -5.71
C ALA A 165 -11.40 3.84 -5.88
N GLN A 166 -11.91 5.00 -6.23
CA GLN A 166 -11.12 6.23 -6.43
C GLN A 166 -11.60 7.32 -5.47
N PRO A 167 -11.27 7.22 -4.17
CA PRO A 167 -11.76 8.20 -3.18
C PRO A 167 -11.29 9.64 -3.46
N GLY A 168 -10.21 9.80 -4.23
CA GLY A 168 -9.68 11.10 -4.63
C GLY A 168 -10.39 11.74 -5.84
N VAL A 169 -11.44 11.11 -6.36
CA VAL A 169 -12.29 11.66 -7.43
C VAL A 169 -13.62 12.01 -6.80
N GLU A 170 -13.97 13.29 -6.82
CA GLU A 170 -15.30 13.72 -6.38
C GLU A 170 -16.37 13.11 -7.28
N GLU A 171 -17.41 12.55 -6.67
CA GLU A 171 -18.62 12.15 -7.41
C GLU A 171 -19.31 13.45 -7.87
N THR A 172 -19.31 13.67 -9.20
CA THR A 172 -20.03 14.78 -9.84
C THR A 172 -21.50 14.43 -10.04
#